data_5a13d2b14efd6899a3a1b4db1304e5f1
#
_entry.id   5a13d2b14efd6899a3a1b4db1304e5f1
#
_cell.length_a   1.000
_cell.length_b   1.000
_cell.length_c   1.000
_cell.angle_alpha   90.00
_cell.angle_beta   90.00
_cell.angle_gamma   90.00
#
_symmetry.space_group_name_H-M   'P 1'
#
loop_
_entity.id
_entity.type
_entity.pdbx_description
1 polymer ?
#
loop_
_entity_poly.entity_id
_entity_poly.type
_entity_poly.pdbx_seq_one_letter_code
_entity_poly.pdbx_strand_id
1 'polypeptide(L)'
;EFERQRAKTITALAALDADVIGLLEVENNGYGQHSALASLTGALNKVSAKPYRFIITSEQPGDDAIKVALLYRPSSVSVEGKAAMLLAKPFDWGSRPPLAQSFRHLASNELVTVSINHFKSKGSCPKDAADVNAEQNDGQACWNTLRTQSAKALSDWLHSQPTGVTTDKQIILGDLNAYRMEAPLQYLEQNGWQHLAPKDAVHSSFVYRGRSGTLDHALASPQLKAKLQQFHQNQLFLRSFEQLQPSLDQSWNQ
;
A
#
# COMPACT_ATOMS: atom_id res chain seq x y z
N GLU A 1 13.20 -20.04 11.89
CA GLU A 1 12.91 -18.62 11.75
C GLU A 1 11.79 -18.36 10.72
N PHE A 2 11.91 -18.90 9.50
CA PHE A 2 10.91 -18.70 8.42
C PHE A 2 9.49 -19.10 8.84
N GLU A 3 9.28 -20.29 9.41
CA GLU A 3 7.95 -20.75 9.83
C GLU A 3 7.34 -19.86 10.93
N ARG A 4 8.17 -19.35 11.83
CA ARG A 4 7.73 -18.43 12.88
C ARG A 4 7.27 -17.09 12.31
N GLN A 5 8.03 -16.50 11.37
CA GLN A 5 7.66 -15.26 10.69
C GLN A 5 6.40 -15.47 9.86
N ARG A 6 6.32 -16.56 9.11
CA ARG A 6 5.14 -16.93 8.34
C ARG A 6 3.88 -17.02 9.21
N ALA A 7 3.97 -17.70 10.35
CA ALA A 7 2.85 -17.83 11.28
C ALA A 7 2.36 -16.45 11.79
N LYS A 8 3.29 -15.55 12.17
CA LYS A 8 2.96 -14.19 12.58
C LYS A 8 2.27 -13.39 11.47
N THR A 9 2.82 -13.44 10.26
CA THR A 9 2.22 -12.76 9.09
C THR A 9 0.79 -13.26 8.82
N ILE A 10 0.56 -14.58 8.85
CA ILE A 10 -0.76 -15.16 8.63
C ILE A 10 -1.73 -14.73 9.75
N THR A 11 -1.29 -14.75 11.01
CA THR A 11 -2.12 -14.30 12.14
C THR A 11 -2.50 -12.83 11.99
N ALA A 12 -1.56 -11.97 11.63
CA ALA A 12 -1.81 -10.55 11.41
C ALA A 12 -2.79 -10.30 10.26
N LEU A 13 -2.57 -10.95 9.10
CA LEU A 13 -3.46 -10.83 7.95
C LEU A 13 -4.88 -11.34 8.24
N ALA A 14 -5.00 -12.46 8.96
CA ALA A 14 -6.30 -12.99 9.36
C ALA A 14 -7.03 -12.02 10.32
N ALA A 15 -6.30 -11.40 11.25
CA ALA A 15 -6.84 -10.44 12.21
C ALA A 15 -7.28 -9.11 11.58
N LEU A 16 -6.72 -8.71 10.42
CA LEU A 16 -7.21 -7.56 9.65
C LEU A 16 -8.65 -7.76 9.20
N ASP A 17 -9.03 -8.98 8.87
CA ASP A 17 -10.37 -9.36 8.38
C ASP A 17 -10.92 -8.42 7.28
N ALA A 18 -10.04 -7.84 6.48
CA ALA A 18 -10.38 -6.88 5.43
C ALA A 18 -10.78 -7.58 4.14
N ASP A 19 -11.70 -6.98 3.38
CA ASP A 19 -12.15 -7.53 2.10
C ASP A 19 -11.14 -7.34 0.95
N VAL A 20 -10.28 -6.32 1.06
CA VAL A 20 -9.14 -6.07 0.17
C VAL A 20 -7.91 -5.79 1.02
N ILE A 21 -6.79 -6.45 0.74
CA ILE A 21 -5.52 -6.30 1.46
C ILE A 21 -4.42 -5.94 0.47
N GLY A 22 -3.73 -4.83 0.71
CA GLY A 22 -2.49 -4.49 0.04
C GLY A 22 -1.30 -5.15 0.72
N LEU A 23 -0.41 -5.76 -0.07
CA LEU A 23 0.81 -6.38 0.39
C LEU A 23 2.02 -5.67 -0.20
N LEU A 24 3.04 -5.50 0.62
CA LEU A 24 4.35 -4.95 0.26
C LEU A 24 5.42 -6.02 0.44
N GLU A 25 6.54 -5.85 -0.24
CA GLU A 25 7.73 -6.72 -0.09
C GLU A 25 7.47 -8.21 -0.36
N VAL A 26 6.49 -8.51 -1.20
CA VAL A 26 6.25 -9.87 -1.66
C VAL A 26 7.34 -10.27 -2.65
N GLU A 27 7.95 -11.42 -2.49
CA GLU A 27 8.94 -11.93 -3.44
C GLU A 27 8.39 -11.93 -4.87
N ASN A 28 9.16 -11.35 -5.80
CA ASN A 28 8.74 -11.17 -7.20
C ASN A 28 9.07 -12.41 -8.04
N ASN A 29 8.52 -13.56 -7.65
CA ASN A 29 8.73 -14.85 -8.30
C ASN A 29 7.48 -15.35 -9.06
N GLY A 30 6.68 -14.40 -9.60
CA GLY A 30 5.51 -14.69 -10.44
C GLY A 30 4.23 -14.90 -9.67
N TYR A 31 3.27 -15.61 -10.32
CA TYR A 31 1.91 -15.86 -9.80
C TYR A 31 1.55 -17.35 -9.80
N GLY A 32 2.47 -18.24 -10.19
CA GLY A 32 2.26 -19.68 -10.22
C GLY A 32 2.07 -20.27 -8.82
N GLN A 33 1.67 -21.55 -8.78
CA GLN A 33 1.38 -22.24 -7.51
C GLN A 33 2.58 -22.29 -6.52
N HIS A 34 3.80 -22.13 -7.01
CA HIS A 34 5.03 -22.10 -6.20
C HIS A 34 5.51 -20.68 -5.87
N SER A 35 4.74 -19.64 -6.25
CA SER A 35 5.09 -18.28 -5.91
C SER A 35 4.85 -17.98 -4.43
N ALA A 36 5.61 -17.02 -3.90
CA ALA A 36 5.44 -16.54 -2.53
C ALA A 36 3.99 -16.06 -2.28
N LEU A 37 3.41 -15.36 -3.26
CA LEU A 37 2.04 -14.87 -3.18
C LEU A 37 1.01 -16.00 -3.12
N ALA A 38 1.16 -17.04 -3.93
CA ALA A 38 0.28 -18.21 -3.89
C ALA A 38 0.42 -18.98 -2.56
N SER A 39 1.66 -19.16 -2.08
CA SER A 39 1.95 -19.80 -0.80
C SER A 39 1.32 -19.04 0.38
N LEU A 40 1.48 -17.70 0.41
CA LEU A 40 0.91 -16.84 1.43
C LEU A 40 -0.63 -16.89 1.42
N THR A 41 -1.22 -16.72 0.24
CA THR A 41 -2.69 -16.75 0.08
C THR A 41 -3.26 -18.11 0.46
N GLY A 42 -2.61 -19.20 0.07
CA GLY A 42 -3.01 -20.56 0.44
C GLY A 42 -2.94 -20.82 1.95
N ALA A 43 -1.94 -20.26 2.64
CA ALA A 43 -1.82 -20.37 4.09
C ALA A 43 -2.88 -19.51 4.81
N LEU A 44 -3.12 -18.29 4.34
CA LEU A 44 -4.17 -17.41 4.87
C LEU A 44 -5.56 -18.06 4.73
N ASN A 45 -5.84 -18.69 3.60
CA ASN A 45 -7.12 -19.33 3.33
C ASN A 45 -7.40 -20.55 4.22
N LYS A 46 -6.38 -21.15 4.84
CA LYS A 46 -6.58 -22.24 5.81
C LYS A 46 -7.18 -21.76 7.15
N VAL A 47 -6.99 -20.48 7.47
CA VAL A 47 -7.44 -19.89 8.74
C VAL A 47 -8.55 -18.86 8.57
N SER A 48 -8.85 -18.44 7.34
CA SER A 48 -9.88 -17.44 7.04
C SER A 48 -11.22 -18.09 6.77
N ALA A 49 -12.29 -17.59 7.38
CA ALA A 49 -13.65 -18.05 7.13
C ALA A 49 -14.13 -17.80 5.68
N LYS A 50 -13.62 -16.73 5.07
CA LYS A 50 -13.91 -16.34 3.69
C LYS A 50 -12.60 -16.33 2.91
N PRO A 51 -12.44 -17.16 1.87
CA PRO A 51 -11.18 -17.29 1.15
C PRO A 51 -10.84 -16.03 0.36
N TYR A 52 -9.54 -15.76 0.27
CA TYR A 52 -8.96 -14.72 -0.57
C TYR A 52 -8.51 -15.27 -1.92
N ARG A 53 -8.49 -14.38 -2.91
CA ARG A 53 -7.76 -14.51 -4.16
C ARG A 53 -6.78 -13.36 -4.27
N PHE A 54 -5.78 -13.46 -5.14
CA PHE A 54 -4.87 -12.37 -5.44
C PHE A 54 -5.07 -11.86 -6.87
N ILE A 55 -4.71 -10.60 -7.09
CA ILE A 55 -4.73 -9.98 -8.40
C ILE A 55 -3.52 -10.46 -9.20
N ILE A 56 -3.75 -10.84 -10.45
CA ILE A 56 -2.72 -11.21 -11.42
C ILE A 56 -2.63 -10.09 -12.45
N THR A 57 -1.43 -9.60 -12.71
CA THR A 57 -1.16 -8.60 -13.77
C THR A 57 -0.73 -9.30 -15.06
N SER A 58 -1.07 -8.71 -16.20
CA SER A 58 -0.60 -9.17 -17.50
C SER A 58 0.89 -8.85 -17.74
N GLU A 59 1.40 -7.87 -17.02
CA GLU A 59 2.76 -7.36 -17.13
C GLU A 59 3.62 -7.85 -15.97
N GLN A 60 4.94 -7.94 -16.22
CA GLN A 60 5.92 -8.25 -15.19
C GLN A 60 5.97 -7.10 -14.17
N PRO A 61 5.94 -7.37 -12.87
CA PRO A 61 5.98 -6.34 -11.82
C PRO A 61 7.36 -5.67 -11.61
N GLY A 62 8.05 -5.30 -12.70
CA GLY A 62 9.41 -4.76 -12.65
C GLY A 62 10.48 -5.82 -12.35
N ASP A 63 11.73 -5.38 -12.22
CA ASP A 63 12.93 -6.25 -12.09
C ASP A 63 13.42 -6.35 -10.62
N ASP A 64 12.77 -5.69 -9.65
CA ASP A 64 13.15 -5.80 -8.24
C ASP A 64 12.84 -7.20 -7.71
N ALA A 65 13.61 -7.67 -6.74
CA ALA A 65 13.38 -8.94 -6.04
C ALA A 65 12.03 -9.00 -5.32
N ILE A 66 11.43 -7.85 -5.03
CA ILE A 66 10.15 -7.71 -4.34
C ILE A 66 9.15 -6.91 -5.17
N LYS A 67 7.89 -7.18 -4.96
CA LYS A 67 6.75 -6.50 -5.61
C LYS A 67 5.67 -6.11 -4.61
N VAL A 68 4.75 -5.27 -5.05
CA VAL A 68 3.46 -5.06 -4.37
C VAL A 68 2.43 -6.06 -4.89
N ALA A 69 1.40 -6.35 -4.08
CA ALA A 69 0.30 -7.24 -4.48
C ALA A 69 -1.01 -6.85 -3.81
N LEU A 70 -2.13 -7.33 -4.36
CA LEU A 70 -3.47 -7.15 -3.80
C LEU A 70 -4.14 -8.51 -3.60
N LEU A 71 -4.66 -8.73 -2.38
CA LEU A 71 -5.59 -9.81 -2.08
C LEU A 71 -7.00 -9.26 -2.00
N TYR A 72 -7.99 -10.07 -2.34
CA TYR A 72 -9.40 -9.70 -2.20
C TYR A 72 -10.28 -10.91 -1.88
N ARG A 73 -11.44 -10.67 -1.27
CA ARG A 73 -12.47 -11.66 -0.97
C ARG A 73 -13.55 -11.66 -2.05
N PRO A 74 -13.64 -12.69 -2.91
CA PRO A 74 -14.68 -12.75 -3.93
C PRO A 74 -16.11 -12.80 -3.39
N SER A 75 -16.29 -13.17 -2.12
CA SER A 75 -17.58 -13.14 -1.44
C SER A 75 -18.06 -11.74 -1.06
N SER A 76 -17.17 -10.73 -1.06
CA SER A 76 -17.48 -9.36 -0.64
C SER A 76 -17.31 -8.36 -1.78
N VAL A 77 -16.36 -8.60 -2.69
CA VAL A 77 -16.04 -7.70 -3.80
C VAL A 77 -15.85 -8.46 -5.11
N SER A 78 -16.27 -7.87 -6.22
CA SER A 78 -15.90 -8.31 -7.57
C SER A 78 -14.79 -7.43 -8.14
N VAL A 79 -13.93 -8.05 -8.95
CA VAL A 79 -12.90 -7.33 -9.73
C VAL A 79 -13.57 -6.67 -10.94
N GLU A 80 -13.30 -5.39 -11.15
CA GLU A 80 -13.82 -4.60 -12.25
C GLU A 80 -12.67 -4.04 -13.10
N GLY A 81 -12.83 -4.06 -14.42
CA GLY A 81 -11.79 -3.62 -15.35
C GLY A 81 -10.56 -4.54 -15.33
N LYS A 82 -9.40 -3.96 -15.64
CA LYS A 82 -8.12 -4.68 -15.69
C LYS A 82 -7.21 -4.22 -14.56
N ALA A 83 -6.42 -5.14 -14.01
CA ALA A 83 -5.29 -4.76 -13.17
C ALA A 83 -4.30 -3.93 -14.01
N ALA A 84 -3.85 -2.82 -13.49
CA ALA A 84 -2.93 -1.93 -14.17
C ALA A 84 -1.68 -1.69 -13.33
N MET A 85 -0.52 -1.58 -13.99
CA MET A 85 0.76 -1.26 -13.36
C MET A 85 1.38 -0.04 -14.00
N LEU A 86 1.98 0.83 -13.18
CA LEU A 86 2.73 2.00 -13.65
C LEU A 86 4.21 1.63 -13.77
N LEU A 87 4.61 1.16 -14.96
CA LEU A 87 5.98 0.73 -15.26
C LEU A 87 6.88 1.84 -15.80
N ALA A 88 6.29 2.96 -16.23
CA ALA A 88 7.02 4.10 -16.76
C ALA A 88 7.77 4.86 -15.66
N LYS A 89 8.74 5.70 -16.08
CA LYS A 89 9.44 6.61 -15.15
C LYS A 89 8.43 7.39 -14.29
N PRO A 90 8.74 7.54 -13.00
CA PRO A 90 9.97 7.22 -12.29
C PRO A 90 9.96 5.81 -11.64
N PHE A 91 9.08 4.90 -12.04
CA PHE A 91 8.94 3.56 -11.46
C PHE A 91 9.71 2.46 -12.20
N ASP A 92 10.49 2.82 -13.19
CA ASP A 92 11.38 1.93 -13.93
C ASP A 92 12.66 1.57 -13.16
N TRP A 93 12.90 2.21 -12.02
CA TRP A 93 14.04 1.95 -11.15
C TRP A 93 13.79 2.40 -9.69
N GLY A 94 14.26 1.58 -8.74
CA GLY A 94 14.37 1.95 -7.32
C GLY A 94 13.06 2.01 -6.53
N SER A 95 11.94 2.34 -7.16
CA SER A 95 10.58 2.17 -6.63
C SER A 95 9.95 0.94 -7.26
N ARG A 96 9.07 0.24 -6.54
CA ARG A 96 8.32 -0.87 -7.14
C ARG A 96 7.14 -0.29 -7.92
N PRO A 97 6.86 -0.83 -9.11
CA PRO A 97 5.73 -0.35 -9.91
C PRO A 97 4.42 -0.41 -9.11
N PRO A 98 3.66 0.70 -9.01
CA PRO A 98 2.34 0.72 -8.41
C PRO A 98 1.39 -0.26 -9.11
N LEU A 99 0.55 -0.93 -8.34
CA LEU A 99 -0.52 -1.78 -8.83
C LEU A 99 -1.87 -1.15 -8.48
N ALA A 100 -2.74 -0.95 -9.47
CA ALA A 100 -4.12 -0.51 -9.27
C ALA A 100 -5.11 -1.56 -9.76
N GLN A 101 -6.18 -1.74 -8.99
CA GLN A 101 -7.33 -2.55 -9.34
C GLN A 101 -8.62 -1.88 -8.86
N SER A 102 -9.63 -1.89 -9.71
CA SER A 102 -10.97 -1.47 -9.32
C SER A 102 -11.78 -2.65 -8.80
N PHE A 103 -12.55 -2.39 -7.76
CA PHE A 103 -13.42 -3.36 -7.11
C PHE A 103 -14.83 -2.79 -6.98
N ARG A 104 -15.81 -3.66 -7.14
CA ARG A 104 -17.20 -3.39 -6.79
C ARG A 104 -17.56 -4.10 -5.50
N HIS A 105 -18.00 -3.36 -4.51
CA HIS A 105 -18.51 -3.92 -3.26
C HIS A 105 -19.90 -4.50 -3.49
N LEU A 106 -20.06 -5.82 -3.30
CA LEU A 106 -21.26 -6.54 -3.70
C LEU A 106 -22.53 -6.10 -2.97
N ALA A 107 -22.41 -5.75 -1.67
CA ALA A 107 -23.56 -5.36 -0.88
C ALA A 107 -24.07 -3.93 -1.19
N SER A 108 -23.16 -2.98 -1.47
CA SER A 108 -23.53 -1.58 -1.74
C SER A 108 -23.50 -1.19 -3.21
N ASN A 109 -22.98 -2.06 -4.09
CA ASN A 109 -22.74 -1.80 -5.50
C ASN A 109 -21.77 -0.63 -5.78
N GLU A 110 -21.03 -0.17 -4.77
CA GLU A 110 -20.05 0.91 -4.88
C GLU A 110 -18.77 0.46 -5.58
N LEU A 111 -18.24 1.33 -6.44
CA LEU A 111 -16.95 1.14 -7.12
C LEU A 111 -15.85 1.90 -6.42
N VAL A 112 -14.71 1.25 -6.20
CA VAL A 112 -13.49 1.87 -5.64
C VAL A 112 -12.28 1.35 -6.39
N THR A 113 -11.37 2.25 -6.80
CA THR A 113 -10.04 1.87 -7.29
C THR A 113 -9.04 1.89 -6.14
N VAL A 114 -8.38 0.78 -5.92
CA VAL A 114 -7.33 0.61 -4.90
C VAL A 114 -5.98 0.57 -5.59
N SER A 115 -5.06 1.45 -5.17
CA SER A 115 -3.66 1.42 -5.57
C SER A 115 -2.77 1.05 -4.39
N ILE A 116 -1.90 0.05 -4.57
CA ILE A 116 -0.86 -0.33 -3.61
C ILE A 116 0.51 0.10 -4.13
N ASN A 117 1.32 0.72 -3.26
CA ASN A 117 2.51 1.48 -3.62
C ASN A 117 3.66 1.20 -2.68
N HIS A 118 4.89 1.14 -3.22
CA HIS A 118 6.11 1.05 -2.44
C HIS A 118 7.20 1.91 -3.09
N PHE A 119 7.37 3.13 -2.61
CA PHE A 119 8.32 4.10 -3.18
C PHE A 119 9.77 3.78 -2.80
N LYS A 120 10.71 4.50 -3.42
CA LYS A 120 12.14 4.36 -3.14
C LYS A 120 12.45 4.71 -1.68
N SER A 121 13.11 3.78 -1.01
CA SER A 121 13.54 3.96 0.39
C SER A 121 14.53 5.13 0.53
N LYS A 122 14.65 5.64 1.76
CA LYS A 122 15.57 6.74 2.12
C LYS A 122 17.05 6.31 2.14
N GLY A 123 17.33 5.02 2.06
CA GLY A 123 18.68 4.47 2.12
C GLY A 123 19.40 4.41 0.77
N SER A 124 20.68 4.01 0.80
CA SER A 124 21.55 3.87 -0.39
C SER A 124 21.66 5.16 -1.19
N CYS A 125 22.04 6.23 -0.52
CA CYS A 125 22.18 7.56 -1.12
C CYS A 125 23.14 7.56 -2.32
N PRO A 126 22.92 8.44 -3.34
CA PRO A 126 23.90 8.69 -4.37
C PRO A 126 25.25 9.07 -3.76
N LYS A 127 26.33 8.57 -4.37
CA LYS A 127 27.70 8.91 -3.94
C LYS A 127 28.12 10.31 -4.38
N ASP A 128 27.58 10.76 -5.50
CA ASP A 128 27.79 12.12 -5.99
C ASP A 128 26.89 13.09 -5.23
N ALA A 129 27.49 14.01 -4.49
CA ALA A 129 26.75 15.03 -3.73
C ALA A 129 26.02 16.05 -4.62
N ALA A 130 26.38 16.14 -5.91
CA ALA A 130 25.70 16.99 -6.88
C ALA A 130 24.45 16.33 -7.48
N ASP A 131 24.21 15.03 -7.23
CA ASP A 131 22.98 14.35 -7.66
C ASP A 131 21.78 14.97 -6.95
N VAL A 132 20.73 15.30 -7.70
CA VAL A 132 19.49 15.89 -7.18
C VAL A 132 18.77 14.99 -6.15
N ASN A 133 19.12 13.70 -6.13
CA ASN A 133 18.63 12.72 -5.18
C ASN A 133 19.57 12.48 -3.98
N ALA A 134 20.74 13.17 -3.93
CA ALA A 134 21.61 13.13 -2.77
C ALA A 134 20.93 13.77 -1.55
N GLU A 135 21.48 13.54 -0.37
CA GLU A 135 21.03 14.19 0.87
C GLU A 135 21.21 15.71 0.77
N GLN A 136 20.10 16.44 0.85
CA GLN A 136 20.10 17.90 0.74
C GLN A 136 20.17 18.61 2.12
N ASN A 137 20.27 17.84 3.21
CA ASN A 137 20.24 18.36 4.59
C ASN A 137 18.97 19.15 4.94
N ASP A 138 17.88 18.87 4.24
CA ASP A 138 16.55 19.47 4.44
C ASP A 138 15.64 18.64 5.37
N GLY A 139 16.19 17.56 5.94
CA GLY A 139 15.46 16.64 6.82
C GLY A 139 14.65 15.57 6.10
N GLN A 140 14.60 15.57 4.76
CA GLN A 140 13.81 14.62 3.98
C GLN A 140 14.61 13.39 3.51
N ALA A 141 15.91 13.36 3.81
CA ALA A 141 16.87 12.35 3.39
C ALA A 141 17.02 12.23 1.86
N CYS A 142 17.92 11.39 1.40
CA CYS A 142 18.14 11.20 -0.04
C CYS A 142 16.94 10.57 -0.74
N TRP A 143 16.93 10.68 -2.07
CA TRP A 143 15.85 10.23 -2.96
C TRP A 143 14.52 11.00 -2.82
N ASN A 144 14.52 12.14 -2.14
CA ASN A 144 13.29 12.93 -1.97
C ASN A 144 12.75 13.43 -3.32
N THR A 145 13.62 13.86 -4.23
CA THR A 145 13.22 14.27 -5.60
C THR A 145 12.55 13.13 -6.34
N LEU A 146 13.13 11.92 -6.32
CA LEU A 146 12.56 10.73 -6.96
C LEU A 146 11.20 10.37 -6.35
N ARG A 147 11.07 10.38 -5.01
CA ARG A 147 9.78 10.11 -4.35
C ARG A 147 8.71 11.15 -4.69
N THR A 148 9.10 12.42 -4.80
CA THR A 148 8.17 13.50 -5.20
C THR A 148 7.70 13.31 -6.65
N GLN A 149 8.60 12.95 -7.55
CA GLN A 149 8.25 12.59 -8.93
C GLN A 149 7.35 11.36 -8.99
N SER A 150 7.59 10.36 -8.10
CA SER A 150 6.75 9.17 -7.97
C SER A 150 5.34 9.53 -7.51
N ALA A 151 5.21 10.43 -6.52
CA ALA A 151 3.91 10.91 -6.05
C ALA A 151 3.13 11.64 -7.17
N LYS A 152 3.83 12.47 -7.96
CA LYS A 152 3.25 13.15 -9.11
C LYS A 152 2.77 12.16 -10.17
N ALA A 153 3.62 11.27 -10.62
CA ALA A 153 3.29 10.28 -11.64
C ALA A 153 2.15 9.36 -11.20
N LEU A 154 2.14 8.93 -9.93
CA LEU A 154 1.07 8.12 -9.36
C LEU A 154 -0.28 8.87 -9.38
N SER A 155 -0.30 10.14 -8.95
CA SER A 155 -1.51 10.97 -8.95
C SER A 155 -2.07 11.13 -10.36
N ASP A 156 -1.23 11.56 -11.32
CA ASP A 156 -1.61 11.74 -12.71
C ASP A 156 -2.14 10.42 -13.32
N TRP A 157 -1.47 9.31 -13.03
CA TRP A 157 -1.86 7.98 -13.52
C TRP A 157 -3.20 7.53 -12.96
N LEU A 158 -3.47 7.70 -11.67
CA LEU A 158 -4.75 7.33 -11.07
C LEU A 158 -5.89 8.20 -11.63
N HIS A 159 -5.68 9.48 -11.85
CA HIS A 159 -6.65 10.35 -12.50
C HIS A 159 -6.98 9.93 -13.94
N SER A 160 -6.06 9.25 -14.64
CA SER A 160 -6.31 8.69 -15.98
C SER A 160 -7.19 7.43 -15.98
N GLN A 161 -7.64 6.95 -14.81
CA GLN A 161 -8.48 5.74 -14.68
C GLN A 161 -7.82 4.48 -15.28
N PRO A 162 -6.63 4.08 -14.80
CA PRO A 162 -5.77 3.11 -15.47
C PRO A 162 -6.38 1.70 -15.57
N THR A 163 -7.34 1.37 -14.72
CA THR A 163 -8.06 0.08 -14.75
C THR A 163 -9.13 0.01 -15.84
N GLY A 164 -9.39 1.12 -16.55
CA GLY A 164 -10.49 1.25 -17.51
C GLY A 164 -11.87 1.39 -16.87
N VAL A 165 -11.93 1.54 -15.55
CA VAL A 165 -13.17 1.76 -14.79
C VAL A 165 -13.24 3.21 -14.34
N THR A 166 -14.28 3.92 -14.75
CA THR A 166 -14.50 5.29 -14.34
C THR A 166 -15.11 5.34 -12.95
N THR A 167 -14.34 5.85 -11.98
CA THR A 167 -14.80 6.12 -10.62
C THR A 167 -14.03 7.29 -10.02
N ASP A 168 -14.72 8.11 -9.24
CA ASP A 168 -14.16 9.19 -8.45
C ASP A 168 -13.72 8.74 -7.04
N LYS A 169 -13.96 7.47 -6.70
CA LYS A 169 -13.59 6.85 -5.43
C LYS A 169 -12.30 6.06 -5.58
N GLN A 170 -11.19 6.67 -5.18
CA GLN A 170 -9.86 6.09 -5.32
C GLN A 170 -9.11 6.14 -3.99
N ILE A 171 -8.25 5.15 -3.74
CA ILE A 171 -7.41 5.09 -2.54
C ILE A 171 -5.98 4.73 -2.92
N ILE A 172 -5.02 5.45 -2.34
CA ILE A 172 -3.58 5.18 -2.36
C ILE A 172 -3.23 4.55 -1.02
N LEU A 173 -2.66 3.35 -1.05
CA LEU A 173 -2.17 2.62 0.11
C LEU A 173 -0.70 2.29 -0.06
N GLY A 174 0.06 2.21 1.02
CA GLY A 174 1.38 1.59 1.05
C GLY A 174 2.48 2.42 1.68
N ASP A 175 3.69 1.89 1.60
CA ASP A 175 4.91 2.53 2.05
C ASP A 175 5.38 3.56 1.02
N LEU A 176 5.12 4.83 1.28
CA LEU A 176 5.57 5.93 0.43
C LEU A 176 6.99 6.40 0.80
N ASN A 177 7.63 5.76 1.79
CA ASN A 177 8.98 6.07 2.28
C ASN A 177 9.20 7.57 2.56
N ALA A 178 8.14 8.27 2.92
CA ALA A 178 8.14 9.69 3.22
C ALA A 178 7.25 9.97 4.43
N TYR A 179 7.68 10.86 5.30
CA TYR A 179 6.84 11.33 6.40
C TYR A 179 5.81 12.33 5.89
N ARG A 180 4.70 12.48 6.61
CA ARG A 180 3.55 13.30 6.19
C ARG A 180 3.91 14.74 5.76
N MET A 181 4.92 15.34 6.40
CA MET A 181 5.34 16.72 6.11
C MET A 181 6.38 16.81 4.99
N GLU A 182 6.81 15.69 4.42
CA GLU A 182 7.77 15.67 3.32
C GLU A 182 7.09 15.90 1.96
N ALA A 183 7.88 16.37 1.00
CA ALA A 183 7.41 16.82 -0.31
C ALA A 183 6.50 15.83 -1.05
N PRO A 184 6.73 14.49 -1.06
CA PRO A 184 5.85 13.55 -1.73
C PRO A 184 4.42 13.58 -1.20
N LEU A 185 4.25 13.60 0.14
CA LEU A 185 2.93 13.61 0.79
C LEU A 185 2.25 14.97 0.64
N GLN A 186 3.03 16.05 0.77
CA GLN A 186 2.54 17.42 0.54
C GLN A 186 2.04 17.60 -0.90
N TYR A 187 2.76 17.03 -1.88
CA TYR A 187 2.31 17.04 -3.27
C TYR A 187 0.94 16.34 -3.43
N LEU A 188 0.78 15.14 -2.87
CA LEU A 188 -0.48 14.40 -2.94
C LEU A 188 -1.63 15.19 -2.28
N GLU A 189 -1.41 15.75 -1.08
CA GLU A 189 -2.42 16.55 -0.38
C GLU A 189 -2.82 17.80 -1.19
N GLN A 190 -1.87 18.50 -1.80
CA GLN A 190 -2.12 19.69 -2.65
C GLN A 190 -2.86 19.34 -3.95
N ASN A 191 -2.76 18.08 -4.40
CA ASN A 191 -3.44 17.60 -5.60
C ASN A 191 -4.72 16.78 -5.30
N GLY A 192 -5.33 17.04 -4.15
CA GLY A 192 -6.67 16.57 -3.82
C GLY A 192 -6.73 15.26 -3.04
N TRP A 193 -5.60 14.58 -2.81
CA TRP A 193 -5.57 13.37 -2.01
C TRP A 193 -5.64 13.70 -0.51
N GLN A 194 -6.48 13.01 0.22
CA GLN A 194 -6.74 13.30 1.63
C GLN A 194 -6.34 12.14 2.51
N HIS A 195 -5.47 12.37 3.49
CA HIS A 195 -5.14 11.35 4.49
C HIS A 195 -6.39 10.82 5.18
N LEU A 196 -6.44 9.51 5.37
CA LEU A 196 -7.49 8.85 6.15
C LEU A 196 -7.17 8.89 7.65
N ALA A 197 -5.90 8.79 8.02
CA ALA A 197 -5.48 8.96 9.41
C ALA A 197 -5.61 10.43 9.85
N PRO A 198 -6.10 10.71 11.06
CA PRO A 198 -6.10 12.05 11.65
C PRO A 198 -4.69 12.65 11.72
N LYS A 199 -4.59 13.99 11.72
CA LYS A 199 -3.29 14.69 11.82
C LYS A 199 -2.57 14.48 13.16
N ASP A 200 -3.33 14.26 14.20
CA ASP A 200 -2.93 14.07 15.59
C ASP A 200 -2.89 12.59 16.00
N ALA A 201 -3.08 11.68 15.06
CA ALA A 201 -2.96 10.26 15.33
C ALA A 201 -1.53 9.92 15.77
N VAL A 202 -1.40 9.42 17.01
CA VAL A 202 -0.12 9.00 17.61
C VAL A 202 0.20 7.56 17.16
N HIS A 203 0.20 7.33 15.84
CA HIS A 203 0.57 6.04 15.28
C HIS A 203 1.83 6.18 14.47
N SER A 204 2.76 5.27 14.69
CA SER A 204 3.99 5.19 13.91
C SER A 204 4.10 3.81 13.26
N SER A 205 4.40 3.77 11.99
CA SER A 205 4.69 2.51 11.29
C SER A 205 6.19 2.21 11.21
N PHE A 206 7.03 3.17 11.65
CA PHE A 206 8.47 3.05 11.55
C PHE A 206 9.19 3.73 12.72
N VAL A 207 10.22 3.05 13.26
CA VAL A 207 11.12 3.61 14.29
C VAL A 207 12.55 3.60 13.78
N TYR A 208 13.18 4.77 13.77
CA TYR A 208 14.56 4.91 13.34
C TYR A 208 15.34 5.80 14.29
N ARG A 209 16.47 5.30 14.83
CA ARG A 209 17.35 6.00 15.79
C ARG A 209 16.57 6.63 16.96
N GLY A 210 15.60 5.90 17.52
CA GLY A 210 14.80 6.33 18.66
C GLY A 210 13.72 7.37 18.33
N ARG A 211 13.48 7.66 17.06
CA ARG A 211 12.38 8.52 16.60
C ARG A 211 11.35 7.67 15.89
N SER A 212 10.09 7.83 16.25
CA SER A 212 8.95 7.17 15.61
C SER A 212 8.27 8.08 14.59
N GLY A 213 7.74 7.48 13.53
CA GLY A 213 7.03 8.19 12.48
C GLY A 213 6.30 7.23 11.56
N THR A 214 5.52 7.75 10.63
CA THR A 214 4.71 6.95 9.71
C THR A 214 5.24 7.10 8.29
N LEU A 215 5.63 5.99 7.67
CA LEU A 215 6.01 5.87 6.26
C LEU A 215 4.92 5.20 5.43
N ASP A 216 4.04 4.42 6.09
CA ASP A 216 2.88 3.78 5.50
C ASP A 216 1.68 4.70 5.56
N HIS A 217 1.06 4.94 4.42
CA HIS A 217 -0.01 5.92 4.30
C HIS A 217 -1.25 5.32 3.63
N ALA A 218 -2.40 5.90 4.00
CA ALA A 218 -3.66 5.73 3.32
C ALA A 218 -4.21 7.12 2.96
N LEU A 219 -4.28 7.40 1.65
CA LEU A 219 -4.87 8.64 1.14
C LEU A 219 -6.04 8.29 0.22
N ALA A 220 -7.13 9.03 0.33
CA ALA A 220 -8.32 8.83 -0.47
C ALA A 220 -8.64 10.06 -1.30
N SER A 221 -9.33 9.86 -2.43
CA SER A 221 -10.01 10.94 -3.13
C SER A 221 -11.06 11.59 -2.21
N PRO A 222 -11.42 12.86 -2.42
CA PRO A 222 -12.42 13.53 -1.59
C PRO A 222 -13.76 12.79 -1.52
N GLN A 223 -14.19 12.21 -2.64
CA GLN A 223 -15.45 11.48 -2.74
C GLN A 223 -15.43 10.20 -1.93
N LEU A 224 -14.32 9.44 -1.96
CA LEU A 224 -14.17 8.25 -1.13
C LEU A 224 -14.10 8.63 0.35
N LYS A 225 -13.33 9.66 0.72
CA LYS A 225 -13.21 10.10 2.11
C LYS A 225 -14.55 10.56 2.68
N ALA A 226 -15.35 11.33 1.92
CA ALA A 226 -16.70 11.74 2.33
C ALA A 226 -17.59 10.52 2.61
N LYS A 227 -17.50 9.49 1.76
CA LYS A 227 -18.24 8.24 1.92
C LYS A 227 -17.81 7.51 3.20
N LEU A 228 -16.50 7.39 3.44
CA LEU A 228 -15.95 6.76 4.65
C LEU A 228 -16.37 7.50 5.93
N GLN A 229 -16.44 8.82 5.92
CA GLN A 229 -16.93 9.61 7.07
C GLN A 229 -18.41 9.34 7.38
N GLN A 230 -19.26 9.15 6.36
CA GLN A 230 -20.65 8.74 6.54
C GLN A 230 -20.76 7.35 7.19
N PHE A 231 -19.83 6.44 6.86
CA PHE A 231 -19.76 5.10 7.46
C PHE A 231 -19.18 5.11 8.88
N HIS A 232 -18.28 6.04 9.23
CA HIS A 232 -17.71 6.17 10.58
C HIS A 232 -18.77 6.48 11.65
N GLN A 233 -19.86 7.11 11.29
CA GLN A 233 -21.03 7.22 12.18
C GLN A 233 -21.73 5.86 12.40
N ASN A 234 -21.39 4.81 11.62
CA ASN A 234 -22.01 3.49 11.59
C ASN A 234 -21.01 2.30 11.63
N GLN A 235 -19.87 2.42 12.33
CA GLN A 235 -18.90 1.34 12.58
C GLN A 235 -18.08 0.88 11.35
N LEU A 236 -17.02 1.59 10.97
CA LEU A 236 -15.92 1.05 10.18
C LEU A 236 -14.57 1.42 10.80
N PHE A 237 -13.91 0.41 11.39
CA PHE A 237 -12.51 0.52 11.78
C PHE A 237 -11.62 0.13 10.59
N LEU A 238 -10.85 1.08 10.04
CA LEU A 238 -9.60 0.75 9.38
C LEU A 238 -8.65 0.27 10.50
N ARG A 239 -8.55 -1.02 10.67
CA ARG A 239 -7.53 -1.60 11.56
C ARG A 239 -6.19 -1.52 10.83
N SER A 240 -5.33 -0.61 11.25
CA SER A 240 -3.93 -0.63 10.85
C SER A 240 -3.21 -1.80 11.53
N PHE A 241 -2.13 -2.26 10.93
CA PHE A 241 -1.25 -3.29 11.51
C PHE A 241 -0.81 -2.93 12.95
N GLU A 242 -0.71 -1.65 13.26
CA GLU A 242 -0.36 -1.10 14.57
C GLU A 242 -1.40 -1.35 15.66
N GLN A 243 -2.69 -1.44 15.32
CA GLN A 243 -3.74 -1.77 16.29
C GLN A 243 -3.70 -3.24 16.72
N LEU A 244 -2.91 -4.07 16.02
CA LEU A 244 -2.68 -5.47 16.34
C LEU A 244 -1.43 -5.67 17.21
N GLN A 245 -0.56 -4.65 17.36
CA GLN A 245 0.65 -4.72 18.17
C GLN A 245 0.41 -5.11 19.63
N PRO A 246 -0.58 -4.60 20.37
CA PRO A 246 -0.80 -5.01 21.76
C PRO A 246 -1.09 -6.51 21.92
N SER A 247 -1.74 -7.14 20.93
CA SER A 247 -1.98 -8.59 20.95
C SER A 247 -0.77 -9.41 20.48
N LEU A 248 0.13 -8.79 19.73
CA LEU A 248 1.39 -9.41 19.28
C LEU A 248 2.50 -9.29 20.34
N ASP A 249 2.57 -8.17 21.07
CA ASP A 249 3.57 -7.95 22.13
C ASP A 249 3.40 -8.90 23.31
N GLN A 250 2.19 -9.37 23.60
CA GLN A 250 1.99 -10.43 24.61
C GLN A 250 2.58 -11.79 24.21
N SER A 251 2.80 -12.03 22.91
CA SER A 251 3.44 -13.25 22.40
C SER A 251 4.98 -13.17 22.31
N TRP A 252 5.57 -11.98 22.57
CA TRP A 252 7.01 -11.78 22.53
C TRP A 252 7.72 -12.13 23.86
N ASN A 253 6.98 -12.20 24.96
CA ASN A 253 7.49 -12.43 26.33
C ASN A 253 7.28 -13.86 26.84
N GLN A 254 7.02 -14.85 25.97
CA GLN A 254 6.97 -16.28 26.33
C GLN A 254 7.98 -17.11 25.55
#